data_73eaef8d86db48533044fdef936488c6
#
_entry.id   73eaef8d86db48533044fdef936488c6
#
_cell.length_a   1.000
_cell.length_b   1.000
_cell.length_c   1.000
_cell.angle_alpha   90.00
_cell.angle_beta   90.00
_cell.angle_gamma   90.00
#
_symmetry.space_group_name_H-M   'P 1'
#
loop_
_entity.id
_entity.type
_entity.pdbx_description
1 polymer ?
#
loop_
_entity_poly.entity_id
_entity_poly.type
_entity_poly.pdbx_seq_one_letter_code
_entity_poly.pdbx_strand_id
1 'polypeptide(L)'
;MTTDRIRVLIADDHKIIRVGLQGILQKTSDIEVVGEAEDGLEVLEILRKTVTDVVLMDIDMGRTGGIETTRKVKEAFPDVQVLALTIHEEQDHIIQMLEAGASGYLLKNTGTEELLAAIRAVVKGDSYYSKSVSASLLQALTKLKSKSSQRIDKDTPLSAREIEVLRLIAQECSNGEIAERLFISIRTVDTHRRNILEKLQVKNTAGLVKYAIEKAII
;
A
#
# COMPACT_ATOMS: atom_id res chain seq x y z
N MET A 1 25.26 23.94 23.25
CA MET A 1 24.73 23.29 22.01
C MET A 1 23.30 22.94 22.29
N THR A 2 22.35 23.74 21.85
CA THR A 2 20.92 23.41 21.92
C THR A 2 20.72 22.25 20.96
N THR A 3 20.60 21.04 21.50
CA THR A 3 20.13 19.89 20.71
C THR A 3 18.70 20.24 20.28
N ASP A 4 18.51 20.46 19.00
CA ASP A 4 17.18 20.68 18.42
C ASP A 4 16.34 19.44 18.74
N ARG A 5 15.33 19.59 19.59
CA ARG A 5 14.45 18.47 19.97
C ARG A 5 13.53 18.14 18.81
N ILE A 6 13.25 16.87 18.61
CA ILE A 6 12.25 16.40 17.64
C ILE A 6 10.86 16.82 18.16
N ARG A 7 10.15 17.65 17.41
CA ARG A 7 8.82 18.16 17.72
C ARG A 7 7.75 17.21 17.23
N VAL A 8 7.03 16.60 18.16
CA VAL A 8 6.03 15.56 17.88
C VAL A 8 4.64 16.08 18.18
N LEU A 9 3.73 15.96 17.23
CA LEU A 9 2.29 16.14 17.40
C LEU A 9 1.64 14.75 17.55
N ILE A 10 0.80 14.56 18.56
CA ILE A 10 0.05 13.31 18.78
C ILE A 10 -1.38 13.51 18.29
N ALA A 11 -1.83 12.66 17.37
CA ALA A 11 -3.17 12.67 16.79
C ALA A 11 -3.85 11.32 17.01
N ASP A 12 -4.82 11.25 17.93
CA ASP A 12 -5.57 10.06 18.30
C ASP A 12 -6.89 10.51 18.96
N ASP A 13 -8.02 9.95 18.64
CA ASP A 13 -9.32 10.31 19.26
C ASP A 13 -9.48 9.73 20.68
N HIS A 14 -8.63 8.76 21.05
CA HIS A 14 -8.62 8.16 22.38
C HIS A 14 -7.71 8.92 23.35
N LYS A 15 -8.27 9.69 24.27
CA LYS A 15 -7.53 10.46 25.27
C LYS A 15 -6.50 9.63 26.06
N ILE A 16 -6.84 8.38 26.41
CA ILE A 16 -5.93 7.51 27.19
C ILE A 16 -4.66 7.18 26.40
N ILE A 17 -4.76 7.04 25.08
CA ILE A 17 -3.61 6.79 24.21
C ILE A 17 -2.74 8.03 24.13
N ARG A 18 -3.31 9.23 23.95
CA ARG A 18 -2.55 10.48 23.92
C ARG A 18 -1.78 10.69 25.21
N VAL A 19 -2.43 10.51 26.38
CA VAL A 19 -1.78 10.61 27.70
C VAL A 19 -0.65 9.58 27.84
N GLY A 20 -0.87 8.35 27.37
CA GLY A 20 0.15 7.30 27.40
C GLY A 20 1.38 7.66 26.55
N LEU A 21 1.15 8.08 25.30
CA LEU A 21 2.21 8.50 24.38
C LEU A 21 2.97 9.71 24.92
N GLN A 22 2.27 10.73 25.42
CA GLN A 22 2.88 11.89 26.05
C GLN A 22 3.77 11.50 27.21
N GLY A 23 3.29 10.62 28.12
CA GLY A 23 4.08 10.12 29.25
C GLY A 23 5.32 9.32 28.85
N ILE A 24 5.30 8.64 27.70
CA ILE A 24 6.47 7.95 27.13
C ILE A 24 7.46 8.97 26.56
N LEU A 25 6.99 9.90 25.72
CA LEU A 25 7.84 10.84 25.00
C LEU A 25 8.51 11.86 25.92
N GLN A 26 7.82 12.32 26.97
CA GLN A 26 8.37 13.26 27.96
C GLN A 26 9.58 12.72 28.76
N LYS A 27 9.77 11.40 28.78
CA LYS A 27 10.94 10.79 29.45
C LYS A 27 12.21 10.84 28.60
N THR A 28 12.12 11.27 27.37
CA THR A 28 13.26 11.39 26.47
C THR A 28 13.73 12.85 26.37
N SER A 29 15.03 13.07 26.32
CA SER A 29 15.61 14.42 26.30
C SER A 29 15.61 15.05 24.90
N ASP A 30 15.51 14.25 23.86
CA ASP A 30 15.61 14.62 22.45
C ASP A 30 14.26 14.75 21.73
N ILE A 31 13.15 14.53 22.44
CA ILE A 31 11.79 14.63 21.89
C ILE A 31 10.96 15.62 22.72
N GLU A 32 10.12 16.38 22.04
CA GLU A 32 9.18 17.31 22.63
C GLU A 32 7.80 17.15 22.02
N VAL A 33 6.77 16.95 22.84
CA VAL A 33 5.38 16.94 22.38
C VAL A 33 4.91 18.39 22.28
N VAL A 34 4.63 18.83 21.05
CA VAL A 34 4.26 20.22 20.73
C VAL A 34 2.76 20.43 20.62
N GLY A 35 1.97 19.36 20.62
CA GLY A 35 0.51 19.42 20.56
C GLY A 35 -0.15 18.05 20.60
N GLU A 36 -1.45 18.08 20.84
CA GLU A 36 -2.35 16.92 20.78
C GLU A 36 -3.57 17.30 19.93
N ALA A 37 -4.08 16.36 19.17
CA ALA A 37 -5.26 16.49 18.32
C ALA A 37 -6.19 15.28 18.48
N GLU A 38 -7.49 15.51 18.47
CA GLU A 38 -8.51 14.47 18.54
C GLU A 38 -9.07 14.08 17.16
N ASP A 39 -8.88 14.95 16.17
CA ASP A 39 -9.30 14.69 14.79
C ASP A 39 -8.34 15.36 13.77
N GLY A 40 -8.56 15.05 12.48
CA GLY A 40 -7.70 15.56 11.42
C GLY A 40 -7.82 17.07 11.18
N LEU A 41 -8.89 17.72 11.56
CA LEU A 41 -9.02 19.18 11.44
C LEU A 41 -8.13 19.87 12.47
N GLU A 42 -8.12 19.38 13.69
CA GLU A 42 -7.22 19.88 14.75
C GLU A 42 -5.74 19.68 14.37
N VAL A 43 -5.39 18.51 13.77
CA VAL A 43 -4.03 18.30 13.25
C VAL A 43 -3.62 19.43 12.32
N LEU A 44 -4.43 19.74 11.30
CA LEU A 44 -4.12 20.78 10.32
C LEU A 44 -4.08 22.18 10.96
N GLU A 45 -4.92 22.47 11.95
CA GLU A 45 -4.88 23.74 12.68
C GLU A 45 -3.60 23.91 13.51
N ILE A 46 -3.17 22.86 14.19
CA ILE A 46 -1.95 22.88 14.98
C ILE A 46 -0.72 23.05 14.09
N LEU A 47 -0.64 22.32 12.98
CA LEU A 47 0.46 22.41 12.02
C LEU A 47 0.62 23.79 11.40
N ARG A 48 -0.47 24.57 11.26
CA ARG A 48 -0.39 25.98 10.80
C ARG A 48 0.22 26.92 11.81
N LYS A 49 0.17 26.58 13.09
CA LYS A 49 0.56 27.47 14.20
C LYS A 49 1.86 27.02 14.88
N THR A 50 2.20 25.77 14.76
CA THR A 50 3.28 25.13 15.53
C THR A 50 4.20 24.34 14.60
N VAL A 51 5.49 24.62 14.68
CA VAL A 51 6.51 23.87 13.93
C VAL A 51 6.57 22.46 14.46
N THR A 52 6.36 21.49 13.57
CA THR A 52 6.25 20.07 13.88
C THR A 52 7.13 19.28 12.93
N ASP A 53 7.88 18.32 13.45
CA ASP A 53 8.74 17.45 12.65
C ASP A 53 8.02 16.12 12.31
N VAL A 54 7.27 15.58 13.29
CA VAL A 54 6.57 14.29 13.15
C VAL A 54 5.15 14.39 13.71
N VAL A 55 4.19 13.83 12.98
CA VAL A 55 2.84 13.55 13.50
C VAL A 55 2.73 12.04 13.76
N LEU A 56 2.44 11.66 15.02
CA LEU A 56 1.97 10.33 15.35
C LEU A 56 0.48 10.29 15.04
N MET A 57 0.09 9.58 13.98
CA MET A 57 -1.23 9.63 13.39
C MET A 57 -1.99 8.34 13.63
N ASP A 58 -3.06 8.38 14.41
CA ASP A 58 -4.03 7.27 14.41
C ASP A 58 -4.76 7.20 13.07
N ILE A 59 -5.04 6.00 12.61
CA ILE A 59 -5.78 5.77 11.38
C ILE A 59 -7.27 5.98 11.59
N ASP A 60 -7.79 5.52 12.72
CA ASP A 60 -9.21 5.47 13.04
C ASP A 60 -9.65 6.69 13.89
N MET A 61 -9.47 7.88 13.37
CA MET A 61 -9.94 9.11 14.03
C MET A 61 -11.30 9.56 13.48
N GLY A 62 -12.29 9.63 14.32
CA GLY A 62 -13.65 10.12 14.17
C GLY A 62 -14.07 10.75 12.82
N ARG A 63 -14.16 12.10 12.75
CA ARG A 63 -14.75 12.82 11.60
C ARG A 63 -13.90 12.82 10.33
N THR A 64 -12.59 12.88 10.48
CA THR A 64 -11.61 12.84 9.38
C THR A 64 -10.61 11.76 9.71
N GLY A 65 -10.70 10.63 9.01
CA GLY A 65 -9.79 9.51 9.21
C GLY A 65 -8.32 9.89 9.00
N GLY A 66 -7.42 9.17 9.67
CA GLY A 66 -5.98 9.45 9.62
C GLY A 66 -5.40 9.38 8.20
N ILE A 67 -5.93 8.52 7.33
CA ILE A 67 -5.49 8.39 5.93
C ILE A 67 -5.74 9.69 5.14
N GLU A 68 -6.96 10.24 5.22
CA GLU A 68 -7.29 11.50 4.53
C GLU A 68 -6.51 12.67 5.12
N THR A 69 -6.37 12.69 6.45
CA THR A 69 -5.58 13.70 7.15
C THR A 69 -4.11 13.64 6.73
N THR A 70 -3.51 12.44 6.62
CA THR A 70 -2.14 12.25 6.14
C THR A 70 -1.95 12.84 4.75
N ARG A 71 -2.88 12.58 3.82
CA ARG A 71 -2.82 13.16 2.46
C ARG A 71 -2.81 14.69 2.50
N LYS A 72 -3.71 15.29 3.27
CA LYS A 72 -3.77 16.76 3.44
C LYS A 72 -2.52 17.33 4.12
N VAL A 73 -1.95 16.62 5.10
CA VAL A 73 -0.69 17.00 5.74
C VAL A 73 0.45 17.00 4.73
N LYS A 74 0.60 15.95 3.94
CA LYS A 74 1.67 15.85 2.94
C LYS A 74 1.51 16.83 1.78
N GLU A 75 0.29 17.22 1.43
CA GLU A 75 0.02 18.27 0.45
C GLU A 75 0.37 19.67 0.96
N ALA A 76 -0.02 19.99 2.21
CA ALA A 76 0.14 21.33 2.77
C ALA A 76 1.47 21.53 3.53
N PHE A 77 2.05 20.47 4.06
CA PHE A 77 3.26 20.45 4.90
C PHE A 77 4.17 19.29 4.49
N PRO A 78 4.79 19.31 3.30
CA PRO A 78 5.53 18.17 2.74
C PRO A 78 6.72 17.71 3.60
N ASP A 79 7.32 18.62 4.37
CA ASP A 79 8.46 18.32 5.24
C ASP A 79 8.06 17.61 6.53
N VAL A 80 6.79 17.71 6.95
CA VAL A 80 6.29 17.04 8.15
C VAL A 80 6.21 15.54 7.89
N GLN A 81 6.85 14.74 8.75
CA GLN A 81 6.80 13.30 8.67
C GLN A 81 5.51 12.78 9.34
N VAL A 82 4.91 11.75 8.76
CA VAL A 82 3.73 11.10 9.35
C VAL A 82 4.06 9.66 9.68
N LEU A 83 4.00 9.32 10.96
CA LEU A 83 4.17 7.96 11.48
C LEU A 83 2.80 7.43 11.91
N ALA A 84 2.25 6.51 11.15
CA ALA A 84 0.96 5.92 11.46
C ALA A 84 1.02 5.02 12.70
N LEU A 85 0.03 5.15 13.58
CA LEU A 85 -0.20 4.26 14.73
C LEU A 85 -1.59 3.63 14.60
N THR A 86 -1.69 2.32 14.74
CA THR A 86 -2.98 1.62 14.63
C THR A 86 -3.02 0.36 15.48
N ILE A 87 -4.23 -0.12 15.77
CA ILE A 87 -4.45 -1.45 16.34
C ILE A 87 -4.62 -2.52 15.26
N HIS A 88 -4.79 -2.13 13.99
CA HIS A 88 -5.11 -3.02 12.86
C HIS A 88 -3.88 -3.37 12.02
N GLU A 89 -3.76 -4.63 11.62
CA GLU A 89 -2.73 -5.13 10.70
C GLU A 89 -3.27 -5.33 9.27
N GLU A 90 -4.43 -4.75 8.95
CA GLU A 90 -5.10 -4.96 7.67
C GLU A 90 -4.28 -4.37 6.53
N GLN A 91 -3.99 -5.20 5.52
CA GLN A 91 -3.14 -4.86 4.37
C GLN A 91 -3.64 -3.62 3.63
N ASP A 92 -4.96 -3.47 3.51
CA ASP A 92 -5.56 -2.35 2.77
C ASP A 92 -5.30 -1.01 3.46
N HIS A 93 -5.38 -0.93 4.80
CA HIS A 93 -5.06 0.29 5.56
C HIS A 93 -3.57 0.65 5.46
N ILE A 94 -2.68 -0.34 5.51
CA ILE A 94 -1.24 -0.12 5.35
C ILE A 94 -0.94 0.49 3.98
N ILE A 95 -1.50 -0.08 2.91
CA ILE A 95 -1.31 0.41 1.54
C ILE A 95 -1.85 1.83 1.40
N GLN A 96 -3.07 2.11 1.86
CA GLN A 96 -3.69 3.42 1.76
C GLN A 96 -2.91 4.50 2.53
N MET A 97 -2.36 4.18 3.71
CA MET A 97 -1.50 5.11 4.46
C MET A 97 -0.21 5.43 3.73
N LEU A 98 0.42 4.43 3.10
CA LEU A 98 1.61 4.64 2.28
C LEU A 98 1.31 5.49 1.04
N GLU A 99 0.20 5.21 0.35
CA GLU A 99 -0.26 6.01 -0.79
C GLU A 99 -0.62 7.45 -0.39
N ALA A 100 -1.06 7.66 0.85
CA ALA A 100 -1.28 8.98 1.42
C ALA A 100 0.03 9.72 1.76
N GLY A 101 1.19 9.04 1.72
CA GLY A 101 2.50 9.61 1.96
C GLY A 101 3.03 9.45 3.39
N ALA A 102 2.52 8.49 4.17
CA ALA A 102 3.07 8.19 5.49
C ALA A 102 4.54 7.72 5.38
N SER A 103 5.38 8.24 6.28
CA SER A 103 6.81 7.92 6.35
C SER A 103 7.09 6.63 7.11
N GLY A 104 6.11 6.16 7.89
CA GLY A 104 6.22 4.90 8.60
C GLY A 104 4.89 4.43 9.17
N TYR A 105 4.91 3.19 9.70
CA TYR A 105 3.71 2.52 10.20
C TYR A 105 4.06 1.59 11.37
N LEU A 106 3.41 1.81 12.50
CA LEU A 106 3.57 1.04 13.73
C LEU A 106 2.21 0.54 14.24
N LEU A 107 2.25 -0.54 15.01
CA LEU A 107 1.10 -0.97 15.79
C LEU A 107 1.08 -0.26 17.16
N LYS A 108 -0.11 0.05 17.69
CA LYS A 108 -0.27 0.67 19.03
C LYS A 108 0.21 -0.22 20.19
N ASN A 109 0.44 -1.52 19.93
CA ASN A 109 1.05 -2.46 20.90
C ASN A 109 2.59 -2.51 20.83
N THR A 110 3.20 -1.69 19.98
CA THR A 110 4.66 -1.56 19.86
C THR A 110 5.28 -1.08 21.16
N GLY A 111 6.47 -1.62 21.51
CA GLY A 111 7.22 -1.22 22.68
C GLY A 111 7.78 0.20 22.59
N THR A 112 8.03 0.81 23.74
CA THR A 112 8.57 2.18 23.85
C THR A 112 9.84 2.39 23.01
N GLU A 113 10.79 1.46 23.07
CA GLU A 113 12.05 1.58 22.33
C GLU A 113 11.85 1.60 20.81
N GLU A 114 10.94 0.79 20.31
CA GLU A 114 10.61 0.72 18.88
C GLU A 114 9.92 2.01 18.42
N LEU A 115 8.99 2.56 19.21
CA LEU A 115 8.34 3.85 18.93
C LEU A 115 9.38 4.98 18.82
N LEU A 116 10.30 5.08 19.78
CA LEU A 116 11.35 6.10 19.79
C LEU A 116 12.32 5.93 18.62
N ALA A 117 12.67 4.68 18.28
CA ALA A 117 13.51 4.39 17.11
C ALA A 117 12.84 4.80 15.82
N ALA A 118 11.52 4.54 15.68
CA ALA A 118 10.76 4.92 14.51
C ALA A 118 10.67 6.45 14.33
N ILE A 119 10.38 7.19 15.40
CA ILE A 119 10.35 8.66 15.38
C ILE A 119 11.69 9.22 14.89
N ARG A 120 12.80 8.72 15.45
CA ARG A 120 14.15 9.18 15.07
C ARG A 120 14.50 8.81 13.62
N ALA A 121 14.04 7.67 13.12
CA ALA A 121 14.28 7.24 11.75
C ALA A 121 13.55 8.13 10.75
N VAL A 122 12.23 8.38 10.95
CA VAL A 122 11.45 9.17 10.00
C VAL A 122 11.90 10.62 9.91
N VAL A 123 12.40 11.21 10.99
CA VAL A 123 12.97 12.57 10.99
C VAL A 123 14.25 12.65 10.15
N LYS A 124 15.02 11.57 10.06
CA LYS A 124 16.22 11.49 9.21
C LYS A 124 15.90 11.27 7.74
N GLY A 125 14.62 11.08 7.41
CA GLY A 125 14.15 10.77 6.06
C GLY A 125 14.10 9.27 5.75
N ASP A 126 14.37 8.41 6.73
CA ASP A 126 14.23 6.96 6.57
C ASP A 126 12.76 6.55 6.74
N SER A 127 12.36 5.48 6.07
CA SER A 127 11.05 4.86 6.31
C SER A 127 11.14 3.85 7.44
N TYR A 128 10.11 3.76 8.29
CA TYR A 128 10.07 2.80 9.39
C TYR A 128 8.78 1.97 9.40
N TYR A 129 8.93 0.66 9.42
CA TYR A 129 7.81 -0.30 9.50
C TYR A 129 8.11 -1.35 10.54
N SER A 130 7.17 -1.63 11.44
CA SER A 130 7.31 -2.76 12.37
C SER A 130 7.47 -4.09 11.60
N LYS A 131 8.02 -5.10 12.24
CA LYS A 131 8.28 -6.41 11.58
C LYS A 131 7.00 -7.04 11.01
N SER A 132 5.88 -6.97 11.73
CA SER A 132 4.59 -7.49 11.28
C SER A 132 4.08 -6.72 10.06
N VAL A 133 4.16 -5.38 10.08
CA VAL A 133 3.78 -4.50 8.95
C VAL A 133 4.64 -4.79 7.73
N SER A 134 5.95 -4.94 7.90
CA SER A 134 6.87 -5.29 6.81
C SER A 134 6.51 -6.63 6.17
N ALA A 135 6.17 -7.64 6.98
CA ALA A 135 5.71 -8.94 6.48
C ALA A 135 4.39 -8.83 5.70
N SER A 136 3.42 -8.03 6.21
CA SER A 136 2.15 -7.77 5.54
C SER A 136 2.34 -7.01 4.21
N LEU A 137 3.25 -6.05 4.15
CA LEU A 137 3.64 -5.34 2.92
C LEU A 137 4.25 -6.29 1.88
N LEU A 138 5.18 -7.15 2.28
CA LEU A 138 5.77 -8.15 1.38
C LEU A 138 4.71 -9.11 0.82
N GLN A 139 3.76 -9.54 1.64
CA GLN A 139 2.63 -10.35 1.19
C GLN A 139 1.71 -9.57 0.22
N ALA A 140 1.44 -8.30 0.51
CA ALA A 140 0.64 -7.45 -0.38
C ALA A 140 1.36 -7.24 -1.73
N LEU A 141 2.65 -6.97 -1.73
CA LEU A 141 3.46 -6.85 -2.94
C LEU A 141 3.54 -8.15 -3.75
N THR A 142 3.62 -9.30 -3.10
CA THR A 142 3.56 -10.60 -3.78
C THR A 142 2.17 -10.88 -4.35
N LYS A 143 1.09 -10.51 -3.65
CA LYS A 143 -0.28 -10.57 -4.16
C LYS A 143 -0.51 -9.55 -5.30
N LEU A 144 0.09 -8.36 -5.24
CA LEU A 144 0.04 -7.37 -6.32
C LEU A 144 0.85 -7.83 -7.53
N LYS A 145 2.01 -8.47 -7.36
CA LYS A 145 2.76 -9.09 -8.45
C LYS A 145 2.00 -10.27 -9.05
N SER A 146 1.33 -11.08 -8.26
CA SER A 146 0.44 -12.13 -8.78
C SER A 146 -0.83 -11.54 -9.40
N LYS A 147 -1.34 -10.40 -8.92
CA LYS A 147 -2.45 -9.64 -9.52
C LYS A 147 -2.01 -8.79 -10.72
N SER A 148 -0.77 -8.29 -10.78
CA SER A 148 -0.26 -7.58 -11.97
C SER A 148 0.08 -8.54 -13.10
N SER A 149 0.40 -9.80 -12.80
CA SER A 149 0.32 -10.90 -13.76
C SER A 149 -1.14 -11.24 -14.12
N GLN A 150 -2.13 -10.71 -13.42
CA GLN A 150 -3.58 -10.90 -13.60
C GLN A 150 -4.35 -9.61 -13.89
N ARG A 151 -3.70 -8.45 -14.03
CA ARG A 151 -4.34 -7.26 -14.60
C ARG A 151 -4.38 -7.38 -16.12
N ILE A 152 -5.13 -8.38 -16.54
CA ILE A 152 -5.76 -8.40 -17.82
C ILE A 152 -7.18 -7.93 -17.52
N ASP A 153 -7.55 -6.84 -18.15
CA ASP A 153 -8.86 -6.19 -18.15
C ASP A 153 -9.97 -6.96 -17.43
N LYS A 154 -10.65 -6.34 -16.46
CA LYS A 154 -11.87 -6.89 -15.84
C LYS A 154 -13.01 -7.17 -16.83
N ASP A 155 -12.82 -6.78 -18.08
CA ASP A 155 -13.75 -7.01 -19.20
C ASP A 155 -13.39 -8.23 -20.08
N THR A 156 -12.31 -8.97 -19.75
CA THR A 156 -11.95 -10.14 -20.55
C THR A 156 -12.54 -11.41 -19.93
N PRO A 157 -13.41 -12.14 -20.62
CA PRO A 157 -14.02 -13.37 -20.07
C PRO A 157 -13.03 -14.56 -20.00
N LEU A 158 -11.74 -14.32 -20.25
CA LEU A 158 -10.69 -15.32 -20.28
C LEU A 158 -9.96 -15.46 -18.96
N SER A 159 -9.62 -16.69 -18.57
CA SER A 159 -8.73 -16.97 -17.45
C SER A 159 -7.27 -16.61 -17.78
N ALA A 160 -6.42 -16.44 -16.74
CA ALA A 160 -4.99 -16.17 -16.93
C ALA A 160 -4.33 -17.19 -17.87
N ARG A 161 -4.67 -18.47 -17.75
CA ARG A 161 -4.11 -19.53 -18.60
C ARG A 161 -4.57 -19.42 -20.04
N GLU A 162 -5.82 -19.06 -20.27
CA GLU A 162 -6.35 -18.84 -21.62
C GLU A 162 -5.70 -17.63 -22.29
N ILE A 163 -5.32 -16.63 -21.55
CA ILE A 163 -4.61 -15.45 -22.05
C ILE A 163 -3.16 -15.79 -22.40
N GLU A 164 -2.46 -16.59 -21.61
CA GLU A 164 -1.12 -17.09 -21.96
C GLU A 164 -1.18 -17.86 -23.30
N VAL A 165 -2.16 -18.75 -23.45
CA VAL A 165 -2.39 -19.46 -24.70
C VAL A 165 -2.72 -18.50 -25.83
N LEU A 166 -3.62 -17.53 -25.64
CA LEU A 166 -3.99 -16.53 -26.63
C LEU A 166 -2.79 -15.68 -27.08
N ARG A 167 -1.93 -15.30 -26.17
CA ARG A 167 -0.69 -14.54 -26.48
C ARG A 167 0.25 -15.35 -27.38
N LEU A 168 0.44 -16.62 -27.09
CA LEU A 168 1.29 -17.49 -27.91
C LEU A 168 0.65 -17.80 -29.29
N ILE A 169 -0.68 -17.91 -29.36
CA ILE A 169 -1.39 -18.00 -30.66
C ILE A 169 -1.15 -16.74 -31.50
N ALA A 170 -1.22 -15.58 -30.89
CA ALA A 170 -1.00 -14.30 -31.57
C ALA A 170 0.47 -14.09 -31.99
N GLN A 171 1.41 -14.79 -31.35
CA GLN A 171 2.81 -14.92 -31.76
C GLN A 171 3.06 -16.04 -32.79
N GLU A 172 2.00 -16.54 -33.43
CA GLU A 172 2.06 -17.57 -34.46
C GLU A 172 2.60 -18.94 -34.01
N CYS A 173 2.64 -19.22 -32.69
CA CYS A 173 3.10 -20.49 -32.16
C CYS A 173 2.11 -21.62 -32.54
N SER A 174 2.64 -22.75 -32.99
CA SER A 174 1.89 -23.99 -33.18
C SER A 174 1.43 -24.59 -31.83
N ASN A 175 0.44 -25.48 -31.87
CA ASN A 175 -0.03 -26.16 -30.66
C ASN A 175 1.07 -26.97 -29.95
N GLY A 176 2.04 -27.51 -30.71
CA GLY A 176 3.21 -28.20 -30.16
C GLY A 176 4.13 -27.25 -29.39
N GLU A 177 4.49 -26.10 -29.98
CA GLU A 177 5.32 -25.09 -29.33
C GLU A 177 4.65 -24.46 -28.10
N ILE A 178 3.32 -24.25 -28.15
CA ILE A 178 2.54 -23.78 -26.98
C ILE A 178 2.60 -24.83 -25.87
N ALA A 179 2.42 -26.11 -26.22
CA ALA A 179 2.46 -27.21 -25.26
C ALA A 179 3.82 -27.30 -24.55
N GLU A 180 4.92 -27.19 -25.30
CA GLU A 180 6.28 -27.17 -24.77
C GLU A 180 6.53 -25.96 -23.86
N ARG A 181 6.23 -24.74 -24.32
CA ARG A 181 6.46 -23.50 -23.56
C ARG A 181 5.65 -23.42 -22.27
N LEU A 182 4.46 -23.98 -22.27
CA LEU A 182 3.56 -23.95 -21.14
C LEU A 182 3.59 -25.23 -20.28
N PHE A 183 4.43 -26.21 -20.62
CA PHE A 183 4.57 -27.50 -19.95
C PHE A 183 3.23 -28.24 -19.79
N ILE A 184 2.43 -28.30 -20.87
CA ILE A 184 1.13 -28.99 -20.92
C ILE A 184 1.04 -29.89 -22.14
N SER A 185 0.01 -30.76 -22.21
CA SER A 185 -0.21 -31.59 -23.37
C SER A 185 -0.81 -30.80 -24.55
N ILE A 186 -0.55 -31.23 -25.80
CA ILE A 186 -1.17 -30.64 -26.99
C ILE A 186 -2.70 -30.69 -26.88
N ARG A 187 -3.27 -31.78 -26.34
CA ARG A 187 -4.71 -31.92 -26.09
C ARG A 187 -5.24 -30.84 -25.11
N THR A 188 -4.42 -30.45 -24.13
CA THR A 188 -4.78 -29.37 -23.20
C THR A 188 -4.78 -28.01 -23.92
N VAL A 189 -3.82 -27.77 -24.83
CA VAL A 189 -3.79 -26.56 -25.68
C VAL A 189 -5.03 -26.48 -26.53
N ASP A 190 -5.43 -27.59 -27.20
CA ASP A 190 -6.65 -27.65 -28.01
C ASP A 190 -7.91 -27.33 -27.19
N THR A 191 -7.96 -27.82 -25.95
CA THR A 191 -9.07 -27.51 -25.04
C THR A 191 -9.12 -26.02 -24.69
N HIS A 192 -7.98 -25.41 -24.37
CA HIS A 192 -7.91 -23.97 -24.12
C HIS A 192 -8.31 -23.16 -25.36
N ARG A 193 -7.82 -23.49 -26.54
CA ARG A 193 -8.19 -22.83 -27.82
C ARG A 193 -9.68 -22.84 -28.06
N ARG A 194 -10.33 -24.00 -27.89
CA ARG A 194 -11.79 -24.11 -28.03
C ARG A 194 -12.53 -23.24 -27.02
N ASN A 195 -12.15 -23.29 -25.76
CA ASN A 195 -12.76 -22.47 -24.71
C ASN A 195 -12.61 -20.97 -24.98
N ILE A 196 -11.44 -20.55 -25.50
CA ILE A 196 -11.20 -19.14 -25.85
C ILE A 196 -12.11 -18.72 -27.01
N LEU A 197 -12.22 -19.54 -28.06
CA LEU A 197 -13.12 -19.26 -29.20
C LEU A 197 -14.58 -19.11 -28.76
N GLU A 198 -15.06 -20.00 -27.87
CA GLU A 198 -16.41 -19.95 -27.30
C GLU A 198 -16.63 -18.70 -26.44
N LYS A 199 -15.72 -18.43 -25.50
CA LYS A 199 -15.83 -17.28 -24.59
C LYS A 199 -15.80 -15.94 -25.31
N LEU A 200 -14.98 -15.82 -26.37
CA LEU A 200 -14.85 -14.60 -27.15
C LEU A 200 -15.86 -14.52 -28.29
N GLN A 201 -16.64 -15.59 -28.53
CA GLN A 201 -17.61 -15.69 -29.62
C GLN A 201 -16.97 -15.45 -31.00
N VAL A 202 -15.71 -15.84 -31.18
CA VAL A 202 -14.99 -15.75 -32.46
C VAL A 202 -14.87 -17.12 -33.14
N LYS A 203 -14.85 -17.15 -34.47
CA LYS A 203 -15.00 -18.38 -35.23
C LYS A 203 -13.67 -19.07 -35.61
N ASN A 204 -12.55 -18.35 -35.54
CA ASN A 204 -11.26 -18.84 -35.99
C ASN A 204 -10.07 -18.13 -35.36
N THR A 205 -8.86 -18.60 -35.66
CA THR A 205 -7.60 -18.04 -35.14
C THR A 205 -7.42 -16.57 -35.52
N ALA A 206 -7.85 -16.16 -36.74
CA ALA A 206 -7.75 -14.74 -37.13
C ALA A 206 -8.57 -13.83 -36.20
N GLY A 207 -9.75 -14.27 -35.74
CA GLY A 207 -10.56 -13.58 -34.75
C GLY A 207 -9.87 -13.51 -33.39
N LEU A 208 -9.13 -14.55 -33.00
CA LEU A 208 -8.34 -14.56 -31.76
C LEU A 208 -7.20 -13.53 -31.82
N VAL A 209 -6.46 -13.48 -32.92
CA VAL A 209 -5.35 -12.54 -33.15
C VAL A 209 -5.87 -11.08 -33.13
N LYS A 210 -6.97 -10.83 -33.87
CA LYS A 210 -7.62 -9.52 -33.88
C LYS A 210 -8.00 -9.07 -32.47
N TYR A 211 -8.64 -9.94 -31.71
CA TYR A 211 -9.00 -9.64 -30.31
C TYR A 211 -7.77 -9.34 -29.42
N ALA A 212 -6.70 -10.13 -29.60
CA ALA A 212 -5.46 -9.92 -28.83
C ALA A 212 -4.83 -8.55 -29.10
N ILE A 213 -4.88 -8.07 -30.34
CA ILE A 213 -4.40 -6.73 -30.74
C ILE A 213 -5.33 -5.63 -30.16
N GLU A 214 -6.65 -5.75 -30.36
CA GLU A 214 -7.63 -4.76 -29.91
C GLU A 214 -7.61 -4.57 -28.38
N LYS A 215 -7.29 -5.62 -27.63
CA LYS A 215 -7.20 -5.60 -26.17
C LYS A 215 -5.77 -5.42 -25.63
N ALA A 216 -4.82 -5.07 -26.49
CA ALA A 216 -3.40 -4.88 -26.15
C ALA A 216 -2.81 -6.04 -25.31
N ILE A 217 -3.19 -7.28 -25.66
CA ILE A 217 -2.66 -8.51 -25.04
C ILE A 217 -1.27 -8.83 -25.60
N ILE A 218 -0.98 -8.33 -26.79
CA ILE A 218 0.33 -8.37 -27.46
C ILE A 218 0.71 -6.99 -27.96
#